data_d1444504aec502a02a1960ff0984d0ef
#
_entry.id   d1444504aec502a02a1960ff0984d0ef
#
_cell.length_a   1.000
_cell.length_b   1.000
_cell.length_c   1.000
_cell.angle_alpha   90.00
_cell.angle_beta   90.00
_cell.angle_gamma   90.00
#
_symmetry.space_group_name_H-M   'P 1'
#
loop_
_entity.id
_entity.type
_entity.pdbx_description
1 polymer ?
#
loop_
_entity_poly.entity_id
_entity_poly.type
_entity_poly.pdbx_seq_one_letter_code
_entity_poly.pdbx_strand_id
1 'polypeptide(L)'
;MRIFGRVVITAFCVAGLIGASAVPTFADEKGNLTDFSSMTAIAVKGTVVRGIVGGGFPWAITAGTGSVSQRGVVDVTVTGLVIPALGGINPVKKFEATVSCIGADGLPHNVSTGGFDATVPGGNSHITATVSLPRPCKDPIVFVGLFPSGNWFAMSNPDAQP
;
A
#
# COMPACT_ATOMS: atom_id res chain seq x y z
N MET A 1 1.63 61.40 -71.48
CA MET A 1 0.49 60.55 -71.22
C MET A 1 1.01 59.47 -70.24
N ARG A 2 0.72 59.65 -68.94
CA ARG A 2 1.30 58.82 -67.84
C ARG A 2 0.21 57.84 -67.43
N ILE A 3 0.50 56.54 -67.50
CA ILE A 3 -0.38 55.47 -67.07
C ILE A 3 0.24 54.91 -65.78
N PHE A 4 -0.46 55.15 -64.67
CA PHE A 4 -0.10 54.58 -63.36
C PHE A 4 -0.68 53.16 -63.24
N GLY A 5 0.21 52.18 -63.18
CA GLY A 5 -0.16 50.81 -62.87
C GLY A 5 -0.27 50.66 -61.34
N ARG A 6 -1.44 50.22 -60.86
CA ARG A 6 -1.69 49.88 -59.49
C ARG A 6 -1.20 48.43 -59.23
N VAL A 7 -0.21 48.30 -58.34
CA VAL A 7 0.22 47.01 -57.85
C VAL A 7 -0.72 46.64 -56.67
N VAL A 8 -1.44 45.53 -56.85
CA VAL A 8 -2.25 44.94 -55.78
C VAL A 8 -1.36 43.91 -55.06
N ILE A 9 -1.04 44.23 -53.80
CA ILE A 9 -0.31 43.30 -52.93
C ILE A 9 -1.35 42.45 -52.21
N THR A 10 -1.43 41.18 -52.61
CA THR A 10 -2.26 40.18 -51.91
C THR A 10 -1.48 39.64 -50.70
N ALA A 11 -1.90 40.01 -49.51
CA ALA A 11 -1.33 39.46 -48.28
C ALA A 11 -1.88 38.04 -48.06
N PHE A 12 -1.01 37.04 -48.13
CA PHE A 12 -1.31 35.68 -47.70
C PHE A 12 -1.18 35.59 -46.15
N CYS A 13 -2.31 35.48 -45.44
CA CYS A 13 -2.33 35.11 -44.04
C CYS A 13 -2.07 33.60 -43.93
N VAL A 14 -0.86 33.23 -43.54
CA VAL A 14 -0.54 31.87 -43.12
C VAL A 14 -1.03 31.70 -41.68
N ALA A 15 -2.18 31.03 -41.52
CA ALA A 15 -2.66 30.59 -40.20
C ALA A 15 -1.78 29.45 -39.69
N GLY A 16 -0.85 29.80 -38.78
CA GLY A 16 -0.04 28.82 -38.07
C GLY A 16 -0.92 28.05 -37.08
N LEU A 17 -1.16 26.76 -37.35
CA LEU A 17 -1.72 25.82 -36.38
C LEU A 17 -0.67 25.58 -35.29
N ILE A 18 -0.80 26.24 -34.15
CA ILE A 18 -0.03 25.95 -32.96
C ILE A 18 -0.63 24.66 -32.38
N GLY A 19 -0.03 23.52 -32.71
CA GLY A 19 -0.33 22.24 -32.09
C GLY A 19 0.04 22.32 -30.60
N ALA A 20 -0.95 22.44 -29.73
CA ALA A 20 -0.75 22.28 -28.30
C ALA A 20 -0.41 20.81 -28.03
N SER A 21 0.87 20.51 -27.87
CA SER A 21 1.32 19.22 -27.35
C SER A 21 0.84 19.13 -25.91
N ALA A 22 -0.21 18.34 -25.66
CA ALA A 22 -0.62 17.98 -24.32
C ALA A 22 0.52 17.14 -23.70
N VAL A 23 1.32 17.76 -22.84
CA VAL A 23 2.26 17.03 -21.99
C VAL A 23 1.41 16.21 -21.03
N PRO A 24 1.57 14.87 -20.98
CA PRO A 24 0.86 14.10 -19.98
C PRO A 24 1.31 14.60 -18.60
N THR A 25 0.44 15.28 -17.89
CA THR A 25 0.62 15.57 -16.48
C THR A 25 0.54 14.21 -15.79
N PHE A 26 1.70 13.68 -15.39
CA PHE A 26 1.73 12.60 -14.40
C PHE A 26 1.08 13.17 -13.14
N ALA A 27 -0.15 12.75 -12.86
CA ALA A 27 -0.78 13.05 -11.59
C ALA A 27 0.18 12.57 -10.50
N ASP A 28 0.60 13.49 -9.63
CA ASP A 28 1.46 13.19 -8.50
C ASP A 28 0.62 12.29 -7.58
N GLU A 29 0.84 10.97 -7.65
CA GLU A 29 0.13 9.97 -6.85
C GLU A 29 0.55 10.08 -5.37
N LYS A 30 0.12 11.17 -4.71
CA LYS A 30 0.39 11.47 -3.30
C LYS A 30 -0.60 10.81 -2.34
N GLY A 31 -1.58 10.07 -2.85
CA GLY A 31 -2.62 9.44 -2.03
C GLY A 31 -2.16 8.15 -1.34
N ASN A 32 -2.88 7.78 -0.29
CA ASN A 32 -2.78 6.45 0.29
C ASN A 32 -3.57 5.46 -0.56
N LEU A 33 -3.04 4.23 -0.69
CA LEU A 33 -3.76 3.10 -1.25
C LEU A 33 -4.80 2.58 -0.25
N THR A 34 -4.42 2.60 1.03
CA THR A 34 -5.29 2.21 2.13
C THR A 34 -4.84 2.88 3.41
N ASP A 35 -5.83 3.24 4.22
CA ASP A 35 -5.70 3.61 5.62
C ASP A 35 -6.55 2.64 6.42
N PHE A 36 -6.13 2.29 7.62
CA PHE A 36 -6.89 1.45 8.52
C PHE A 36 -6.68 1.85 9.97
N SER A 37 -7.76 1.86 10.72
CA SER A 37 -7.82 2.22 12.14
C SER A 37 -7.94 1.00 13.04
N SER A 38 -8.05 -0.21 12.46
CA SER A 38 -8.15 -1.45 13.21
C SER A 38 -7.53 -2.64 12.47
N MET A 39 -7.16 -3.65 13.24
CA MET A 39 -6.70 -4.95 12.75
C MET A 39 -7.44 -6.09 13.45
N THR A 40 -7.64 -7.19 12.75
CA THR A 40 -8.18 -8.43 13.32
C THR A 40 -7.05 -9.45 13.48
N ALA A 41 -6.88 -9.93 14.72
CA ALA A 41 -5.92 -11.00 14.98
C ALA A 41 -6.47 -12.36 14.53
N ILE A 42 -5.57 -13.27 14.19
CA ILE A 42 -5.94 -14.64 13.78
C ILE A 42 -6.58 -15.40 14.94
N ALA A 43 -7.82 -15.88 14.73
CA ALA A 43 -8.55 -16.67 15.71
C ALA A 43 -8.36 -18.18 15.54
N VAL A 44 -8.08 -18.64 14.31
CA VAL A 44 -7.96 -20.07 13.99
C VAL A 44 -6.59 -20.35 13.39
N LYS A 45 -5.84 -21.24 14.03
CA LYS A 45 -4.52 -21.68 13.55
C LYS A 45 -4.58 -22.14 12.10
N GLY A 46 -3.60 -21.69 11.31
CA GLY A 46 -3.42 -22.14 9.93
C GLY A 46 -4.44 -21.57 8.94
N THR A 47 -5.25 -20.58 9.33
CA THR A 47 -6.10 -19.85 8.39
C THR A 47 -5.26 -19.26 7.27
N VAL A 48 -5.63 -19.53 6.01
CA VAL A 48 -4.92 -18.98 4.85
C VAL A 48 -5.73 -17.83 4.27
N VAL A 49 -5.11 -16.66 4.15
CA VAL A 49 -5.68 -15.48 3.49
C VAL A 49 -4.71 -15.02 2.43
N ARG A 50 -5.18 -14.90 1.19
CA ARG A 50 -4.37 -14.50 0.02
C ARG A 50 -3.05 -15.28 -0.13
N GLY A 51 -3.09 -16.57 0.17
CA GLY A 51 -1.93 -17.46 0.09
C GLY A 51 -0.96 -17.37 1.27
N ILE A 52 -1.18 -16.45 2.23
CA ILE A 52 -0.37 -16.31 3.43
C ILE A 52 -0.99 -17.15 4.56
N VAL A 53 -0.18 -18.03 5.15
CA VAL A 53 -0.61 -18.90 6.25
C VAL A 53 -0.57 -18.15 7.56
N GLY A 54 -1.60 -18.27 8.38
CA GLY A 54 -1.63 -17.72 9.72
C GLY A 54 -0.76 -18.48 10.72
N GLY A 55 -0.36 -17.80 11.78
CA GLY A 55 0.52 -18.32 12.82
C GLY A 55 -0.01 -19.53 13.56
N GLY A 56 0.88 -20.16 14.35
CA GLY A 56 0.66 -21.45 15.02
C GLY A 56 -0.33 -21.44 16.19
N PHE A 57 -0.72 -20.26 16.68
CA PHE A 57 -1.68 -20.07 17.78
C PHE A 57 -2.71 -19.04 17.41
N PRO A 58 -3.91 -19.05 18.04
CA PRO A 58 -4.76 -17.88 18.09
C PRO A 58 -4.03 -16.72 18.76
N TRP A 59 -4.07 -15.55 18.12
CA TRP A 59 -3.51 -14.30 18.63
C TRP A 59 -4.61 -13.36 19.08
N ALA A 60 -4.27 -12.40 19.90
CA ALA A 60 -5.10 -11.25 20.25
C ALA A 60 -4.32 -9.97 19.98
N ILE A 61 -5.02 -8.89 19.68
CA ILE A 61 -4.44 -7.56 19.45
C ILE A 61 -5.25 -6.52 20.22
N THR A 62 -4.58 -5.57 20.87
CA THR A 62 -5.25 -4.45 21.52
C THR A 62 -5.58 -3.35 20.54
N ALA A 63 -4.63 -2.97 19.67
CA ALA A 63 -4.82 -1.98 18.63
C ALA A 63 -3.86 -2.25 17.46
N GLY A 64 -4.31 -1.90 16.27
CA GLY A 64 -3.49 -1.92 15.06
C GLY A 64 -3.99 -0.86 14.11
N THR A 65 -3.11 0.05 13.69
CA THR A 65 -3.42 1.16 12.78
C THR A 65 -2.31 1.30 11.75
N GLY A 66 -2.61 1.90 10.62
CA GLY A 66 -1.57 2.18 9.63
C GLY A 66 -2.08 2.66 8.29
N SER A 67 -1.14 2.85 7.39
CA SER A 67 -1.39 3.26 6.03
C SER A 67 -0.40 2.65 5.05
N VAL A 68 -0.80 2.57 3.80
CA VAL A 68 0.08 2.24 2.67
C VAL A 68 -0.15 3.26 1.57
N SER A 69 0.91 3.95 1.17
CA SER A 69 0.82 4.93 0.08
C SER A 69 0.94 4.27 -1.30
N GLN A 70 0.50 4.98 -2.34
CA GLN A 70 0.68 4.56 -3.73
C GLN A 70 2.14 4.40 -4.13
N ARG A 71 3.07 5.04 -3.42
CA ARG A 71 4.52 4.88 -3.60
C ARG A 71 5.11 3.68 -2.86
N GLY A 72 4.28 2.92 -2.12
CA GLY A 72 4.72 1.76 -1.35
C GLY A 72 5.30 2.10 0.02
N VAL A 73 5.10 3.33 0.53
CA VAL A 73 5.45 3.63 1.92
C VAL A 73 4.43 2.95 2.82
N VAL A 74 4.91 2.08 3.68
CA VAL A 74 4.14 1.33 4.68
C VAL A 74 4.44 1.93 6.04
N ASP A 75 3.40 2.28 6.80
CA ASP A 75 3.50 2.73 8.18
C ASP A 75 2.44 1.99 8.99
N VAL A 76 2.86 1.14 9.92
CA VAL A 76 1.97 0.28 10.71
C VAL A 76 2.39 0.29 12.17
N THR A 77 1.46 0.56 13.05
CA THR A 77 1.65 0.43 14.50
C THR A 77 0.74 -0.66 15.04
N VAL A 78 1.32 -1.60 15.78
CA VAL A 78 0.57 -2.62 16.54
C VAL A 78 0.87 -2.51 18.01
N THR A 79 -0.16 -2.74 18.84
CA THR A 79 -0.06 -2.74 20.29
C THR A 79 -0.74 -3.98 20.86
N GLY A 80 -0.05 -4.66 21.77
CA GLY A 80 -0.60 -5.82 22.45
C GLY A 80 -0.92 -6.98 21.54
N LEU A 81 -0.08 -7.24 20.53
CA LEU A 81 -0.19 -8.42 19.66
C LEU A 81 0.44 -9.61 20.38
N VAL A 82 -0.39 -10.43 21.03
CA VAL A 82 0.01 -11.45 22.01
C VAL A 82 -0.75 -12.77 21.82
N ILE A 83 -0.26 -13.84 22.46
CA ILE A 83 -0.90 -15.16 22.46
C ILE A 83 -1.61 -15.37 23.79
N PRO A 84 -2.96 -15.35 23.85
CA PRO A 84 -3.71 -15.55 25.08
C PRO A 84 -3.39 -16.89 25.77
N ALA A 85 -3.23 -17.97 24.99
CA ALA A 85 -2.92 -19.30 25.50
C ALA A 85 -1.56 -19.40 26.21
N LEU A 86 -0.66 -18.43 25.99
CA LEU A 86 0.63 -18.33 26.66
C LEU A 86 0.62 -17.29 27.80
N GLY A 87 -0.55 -16.97 28.35
CA GLY A 87 -0.69 -15.96 29.40
C GLY A 87 -0.71 -14.52 28.90
N GLY A 88 -1.04 -14.30 27.64
CA GLY A 88 -1.13 -12.95 27.05
C GLY A 88 0.24 -12.33 26.78
N ILE A 89 1.20 -13.13 26.34
CA ILE A 89 2.55 -12.66 25.99
C ILE A 89 2.84 -12.81 24.50
N ASN A 90 3.72 -11.94 24.00
CA ASN A 90 4.39 -12.08 22.72
C ASN A 90 5.76 -12.73 22.92
N PRO A 91 6.02 -13.94 22.35
CA PRO A 91 7.34 -14.55 22.38
C PRO A 91 8.25 -14.13 21.21
N VAL A 92 7.74 -13.35 20.27
CA VAL A 92 8.41 -13.02 19.01
C VAL A 92 9.15 -11.70 19.12
N LYS A 93 10.43 -11.68 18.74
CA LYS A 93 11.29 -10.49 18.82
C LYS A 93 11.15 -9.53 17.63
N LYS A 94 10.72 -10.04 16.49
CA LYS A 94 10.58 -9.23 15.25
C LYS A 94 9.28 -9.55 14.54
N PHE A 95 8.56 -8.51 14.20
CA PHE A 95 7.44 -8.56 13.28
C PHE A 95 7.85 -8.03 11.91
N GLU A 96 7.11 -8.42 10.88
CA GLU A 96 7.14 -7.80 9.55
C GLU A 96 5.72 -7.43 9.13
N ALA A 97 5.60 -6.43 8.27
CA ALA A 97 4.36 -6.15 7.56
C ALA A 97 4.43 -6.73 6.14
N THR A 98 3.35 -7.37 5.72
CA THR A 98 3.18 -7.84 4.34
C THR A 98 1.98 -7.13 3.73
N VAL A 99 2.21 -6.41 2.63
CA VAL A 99 1.14 -5.80 1.83
C VAL A 99 0.74 -6.78 0.75
N SER A 100 -0.53 -7.16 0.72
CA SER A 100 -1.13 -8.02 -0.28
C SER A 100 -2.04 -7.21 -1.19
N CYS A 101 -1.76 -7.18 -2.47
CA CYS A 101 -2.56 -6.50 -3.50
C CYS A 101 -3.10 -7.53 -4.50
N ILE A 102 -4.28 -7.29 -5.05
CA ILE A 102 -4.71 -7.98 -6.27
C ILE A 102 -4.08 -7.26 -7.46
N GLY A 103 -3.28 -7.98 -8.22
CA GLY A 103 -2.59 -7.49 -9.41
C GLY A 103 -3.48 -7.39 -10.64
N ALA A 104 -2.87 -7.04 -11.78
CA ALA A 104 -3.56 -6.99 -13.09
C ALA A 104 -4.04 -8.37 -13.57
N ASP A 105 -3.39 -9.43 -13.11
CA ASP A 105 -3.72 -10.83 -13.38
C ASP A 105 -4.88 -11.37 -12.50
N GLY A 106 -5.40 -10.55 -11.59
CA GLY A 106 -6.44 -10.93 -10.64
C GLY A 106 -5.96 -11.81 -9.48
N LEU A 107 -4.64 -12.01 -9.35
CA LEU A 107 -4.05 -12.85 -8.31
C LEU A 107 -3.47 -12.00 -7.17
N PRO A 108 -3.38 -12.58 -5.94
CA PRO A 108 -2.69 -11.92 -4.83
C PRO A 108 -1.18 -11.82 -5.06
N HIS A 109 -0.63 -10.63 -4.90
CA HIS A 109 0.79 -10.36 -4.87
C HIS A 109 1.16 -9.84 -3.48
N ASN A 110 2.06 -10.55 -2.81
CA ASN A 110 2.45 -10.29 -1.42
C ASN A 110 3.86 -9.74 -1.37
N VAL A 111 4.03 -8.58 -0.73
CA VAL A 111 5.33 -7.89 -0.61
C VAL A 111 5.59 -7.57 0.87
N SER A 112 6.69 -8.08 1.42
CA SER A 112 7.05 -7.90 2.83
C SER A 112 8.09 -6.81 3.05
N THR A 113 8.05 -6.19 4.23
CA THR A 113 8.92 -5.06 4.59
C THR A 113 10.29 -5.49 5.11
N GLY A 114 10.45 -6.66 5.63
CA GLY A 114 11.54 -7.05 6.50
C GLY A 114 11.18 -6.91 7.99
N GLY A 115 12.13 -7.26 8.88
CA GLY A 115 11.86 -7.42 10.30
C GLY A 115 12.09 -6.16 11.14
N PHE A 116 11.10 -5.79 11.94
CA PHE A 116 11.12 -4.69 12.91
C PHE A 116 11.02 -5.21 14.31
N ASP A 117 11.65 -4.53 15.28
CA ASP A 117 11.64 -4.98 16.66
C ASP A 117 10.24 -4.96 17.26
N ALA A 118 9.92 -6.03 17.97
CA ALA A 118 8.68 -6.18 18.71
C ALA A 118 9.00 -6.35 20.19
N THR A 119 8.24 -5.67 21.06
CA THR A 119 8.45 -5.80 22.49
C THR A 119 8.05 -7.19 22.99
N VAL A 120 8.94 -7.80 23.76
CA VAL A 120 8.68 -9.05 24.50
C VAL A 120 8.61 -8.69 25.97
N PRO A 121 7.54 -9.04 26.67
CA PRO A 121 6.36 -9.82 26.28
C PRO A 121 5.20 -9.01 25.68
N GLY A 122 5.33 -7.69 25.49
CA GLY A 122 4.21 -6.77 25.25
C GLY A 122 3.56 -6.82 23.88
N GLY A 123 4.27 -7.28 22.83
CA GLY A 123 3.73 -7.36 21.47
C GLY A 123 3.47 -6.03 20.80
N ASN A 124 4.26 -5.00 21.11
CA ASN A 124 4.18 -3.69 20.45
C ASN A 124 5.27 -3.56 19.38
N SER A 125 4.94 -2.99 18.25
CA SER A 125 5.90 -2.70 17.18
C SER A 125 5.44 -1.52 16.34
N HIS A 126 6.40 -0.75 15.80
CA HIS A 126 6.17 0.24 14.76
C HIS A 126 7.00 -0.15 13.54
N ILE A 127 6.34 -0.34 12.43
CA ILE A 127 6.90 -0.84 11.17
C ILE A 127 6.79 0.27 10.13
N THR A 128 7.94 0.82 9.71
CA THR A 128 7.99 1.86 8.68
C THR A 128 8.99 1.46 7.61
N ALA A 129 8.52 1.26 6.37
CA ALA A 129 9.36 0.84 5.26
C ALA A 129 8.80 1.32 3.92
N THR A 130 9.63 1.24 2.89
CA THR A 130 9.18 1.40 1.50
C THR A 130 9.35 0.07 0.77
N VAL A 131 8.27 -0.39 0.14
CA VAL A 131 8.24 -1.63 -0.64
C VAL A 131 7.80 -1.37 -2.08
N SER A 132 8.19 -2.25 -3.00
CA SER A 132 7.78 -2.16 -4.41
C SER A 132 6.47 -2.91 -4.61
N LEU A 133 5.36 -2.19 -4.70
CA LEU A 133 4.03 -2.78 -4.90
C LEU A 133 3.76 -3.07 -6.38
N PRO A 134 2.92 -4.10 -6.70
CA PRO A 134 2.46 -4.34 -8.05
C PRO A 134 1.59 -3.16 -8.53
N ARG A 135 1.55 -2.96 -9.83
CA ARG A 135 0.69 -1.94 -10.46
C ARG A 135 -0.22 -2.59 -11.49
N PRO A 136 -1.54 -2.52 -11.33
CA PRO A 136 -2.27 -1.92 -10.21
C PRO A 136 -2.14 -2.73 -8.91
N CYS A 137 -2.28 -2.07 -7.76
CA CYS A 137 -2.50 -2.68 -6.47
C CYS A 137 -3.97 -2.45 -6.08
N LYS A 138 -4.79 -3.47 -6.22
CA LYS A 138 -6.22 -3.41 -5.89
C LYS A 138 -6.49 -4.12 -4.57
N ASP A 139 -7.50 -3.67 -3.84
CA ASP A 139 -7.96 -4.26 -2.57
C ASP A 139 -6.79 -4.57 -1.62
N PRO A 140 -5.95 -3.59 -1.25
CA PRO A 140 -4.78 -3.82 -0.42
C PRO A 140 -5.20 -4.29 0.98
N ILE A 141 -4.54 -5.35 1.46
CA ILE A 141 -4.62 -5.84 2.85
C ILE A 141 -3.21 -5.81 3.42
N VAL A 142 -3.08 -5.34 4.66
CA VAL A 142 -1.82 -5.35 5.38
C VAL A 142 -1.86 -6.42 6.45
N PHE A 143 -0.91 -7.32 6.43
CA PHE A 143 -0.70 -8.33 7.45
C PHE A 143 0.48 -7.93 8.33
N VAL A 144 0.40 -8.22 9.63
CA VAL A 144 1.55 -8.20 10.54
C VAL A 144 1.80 -9.63 11.00
N GLY A 145 3.04 -10.07 10.90
CA GLY A 145 3.39 -11.45 11.14
C GLY A 145 4.83 -11.68 11.58
N LEU A 146 5.22 -12.95 11.57
CA LEU A 146 6.54 -13.42 12.02
C LEU A 146 7.61 -13.17 10.96
N PHE A 147 8.62 -12.38 11.28
CA PHE A 147 9.83 -12.30 10.48
C PHE A 147 10.79 -13.45 10.81
N PRO A 148 11.40 -14.14 9.81
CA PRO A 148 11.26 -13.95 8.36
C PRO A 148 10.26 -14.92 7.68
N SER A 149 9.43 -15.63 8.42
CA SER A 149 8.60 -16.71 7.84
C SER A 149 7.35 -16.23 7.10
N GLY A 150 6.93 -14.98 7.31
CA GLY A 150 5.73 -14.41 6.70
C GLY A 150 4.40 -14.92 7.27
N ASN A 151 4.40 -15.80 8.27
CA ASN A 151 3.17 -16.24 8.91
C ASN A 151 2.47 -15.07 9.59
N TRP A 152 1.21 -14.78 9.19
CA TRP A 152 0.50 -13.62 9.73
C TRP A 152 -0.16 -13.89 11.09
N PHE A 153 -0.23 -12.86 11.92
CA PHE A 153 -0.85 -12.85 13.24
C PHE A 153 -2.05 -11.91 13.33
N ALA A 154 -2.00 -10.80 12.59
CA ALA A 154 -3.11 -9.86 12.46
C ALA A 154 -3.17 -9.31 11.03
N MET A 155 -4.36 -8.91 10.58
CA MET A 155 -4.57 -8.28 9.27
C MET A 155 -5.41 -7.03 9.43
N SER A 156 -5.17 -6.04 8.55
CA SER A 156 -5.95 -4.80 8.52
C SER A 156 -7.40 -5.07 8.18
N ASN A 157 -8.29 -4.36 8.88
CA ASN A 157 -9.67 -4.19 8.45
C ASN A 157 -9.67 -2.91 7.58
N PRO A 158 -9.89 -3.00 6.27
CA PRO A 158 -9.99 -1.80 5.47
C PRO A 158 -11.17 -0.99 6.02
N ASP A 159 -10.88 0.25 6.42
CA ASP A 159 -11.94 1.17 6.78
C ASP A 159 -12.82 1.33 5.55
N ALA A 160 -14.14 1.27 5.73
CA ALA A 160 -15.07 1.53 4.65
C ALA A 160 -14.72 2.93 4.11
N GLN A 161 -14.13 2.98 2.91
CA GLN A 161 -13.87 4.26 2.28
C GLN A 161 -15.19 5.00 2.10
N PRO A 162 -15.22 6.30 2.46
CA PRO A 162 -16.42 7.12 2.34
C PRO A 162 -16.90 7.23 0.89
#